data_0b22ed83ca92305adfb95cae717d7aed
#
_entry.id   0b22ed83ca92305adfb95cae717d7aed
#
_cell.length_a   1.000
_cell.length_b   1.000
_cell.length_c   1.000
_cell.angle_alpha   90.00
_cell.angle_beta   90.00
_cell.angle_gamma   90.00
#
_symmetry.space_group_name_H-M   'P 1'
#
loop_
_entity.id
_entity.type
_entity.pdbx_description
1 polymer ?
#
loop_
_entity_poly.entity_id
_entity_poly.type
_entity_poly.pdbx_seq_one_letter_code
_entity_poly.pdbx_strand_id
1 'polypeptide(L)'
;MLGVSSALAGPLHDAAKNGDVATVKQLLDQGADIAQPDDAGEPVLLIASLAGHPEVVAVLLERGSNIEIRNKGGLTALHAAAYGGNLDTVKLLVAKGASVNDEKNFYHMTPLHAAAEEGHADVVAFLLANKAVVEPKERNGYTPLTQAGWREHWDAAALLMKAGAECQKAELVGEWLFTECTKRK
;
A
#
# COMPACT_ATOMS: atom_id res chain seq x y z
N MET A 1 7.56 -35.37 0.09
CA MET A 1 8.37 -34.15 0.27
C MET A 1 7.48 -32.91 0.56
N LEU A 2 6.50 -32.99 1.47
CA LEU A 2 5.52 -31.93 1.73
C LEU A 2 5.75 -31.18 3.06
N GLY A 3 6.83 -31.45 3.78
CA GLY A 3 7.00 -30.94 5.16
C GLY A 3 7.95 -29.75 5.33
N VAL A 4 8.81 -29.45 4.35
CA VAL A 4 9.86 -28.44 4.53
C VAL A 4 9.37 -27.02 4.21
N SER A 5 8.50 -26.88 3.20
CA SER A 5 8.02 -25.59 2.71
C SER A 5 7.22 -24.79 3.78
N SER A 6 6.32 -25.47 4.49
CA SER A 6 5.48 -24.82 5.52
C SER A 6 6.27 -24.42 6.78
N ALA A 7 7.31 -25.21 7.15
CA ALA A 7 8.14 -24.91 8.33
C ALA A 7 9.04 -23.66 8.12
N LEU A 8 9.28 -23.25 6.89
CA LEU A 8 10.10 -22.08 6.54
C LEU A 8 9.28 -20.81 6.28
N ALA A 9 7.94 -20.91 6.19
CA ALA A 9 7.09 -19.75 5.90
C ALA A 9 7.18 -18.69 6.99
N GLY A 10 7.01 -19.04 8.28
CA GLY A 10 7.13 -18.10 9.40
C GLY A 10 8.49 -17.38 9.42
N PRO A 11 9.62 -18.11 9.42
CA PRO A 11 10.95 -17.50 9.34
C PRO A 11 11.17 -16.59 8.13
N LEU A 12 10.59 -16.91 6.96
CA LEU A 12 10.68 -16.06 5.76
C LEU A 12 9.95 -14.72 5.97
N HIS A 13 8.75 -14.76 6.56
CA HIS A 13 7.97 -13.55 6.85
C HIS A 13 8.66 -12.69 7.91
N ASP A 14 9.23 -13.31 8.95
CA ASP A 14 9.99 -12.60 9.99
C ASP A 14 11.24 -11.92 9.41
N ALA A 15 12.01 -12.63 8.59
CA ALA A 15 13.17 -12.07 7.92
C ALA A 15 12.79 -10.90 6.99
N ALA A 16 11.69 -11.06 6.24
CA ALA A 16 11.18 -10.02 5.34
C ALA A 16 10.69 -8.78 6.10
N LYS A 17 10.01 -8.96 7.23
CA LYS A 17 9.55 -7.90 8.11
C LYS A 17 10.72 -7.11 8.72
N ASN A 18 11.82 -7.80 9.02
CA ASN A 18 13.00 -7.20 9.62
C ASN A 18 14.01 -6.63 8.61
N GLY A 19 13.76 -6.79 7.30
CA GLY A 19 14.65 -6.33 6.25
C GLY A 19 15.92 -7.17 6.09
N ASP A 20 15.95 -8.39 6.64
CA ASP A 20 17.12 -9.29 6.56
C ASP A 20 17.20 -9.97 5.20
N VAL A 21 17.80 -9.25 4.26
CA VAL A 21 18.01 -9.70 2.87
C VAL A 21 18.79 -11.02 2.80
N ALA A 22 19.78 -11.20 3.68
CA ALA A 22 20.63 -12.39 3.66
C ALA A 22 19.82 -13.63 4.06
N THR A 23 19.07 -13.55 5.15
CA THR A 23 18.20 -14.63 5.63
C THR A 23 17.06 -14.90 4.64
N VAL A 24 16.45 -13.87 4.03
CA VAL A 24 15.43 -14.05 2.98
C VAL A 24 16.00 -14.88 1.82
N LYS A 25 17.17 -14.51 1.28
CA LYS A 25 17.82 -15.27 0.20
C LYS A 25 18.11 -16.71 0.60
N GLN A 26 18.70 -16.91 1.79
CA GLN A 26 19.02 -18.24 2.31
C GLN A 26 17.78 -19.13 2.43
N LEU A 27 16.68 -18.61 2.99
CA LEU A 27 15.45 -19.39 3.15
C LEU A 27 14.82 -19.75 1.81
N LEU A 28 14.83 -18.84 0.83
CA LEU A 28 14.36 -19.12 -0.53
C LEU A 28 15.24 -20.16 -1.22
N ASP A 29 16.56 -20.14 -1.03
CA ASP A 29 17.50 -21.14 -1.57
C ASP A 29 17.28 -22.54 -0.92
N GLN A 30 16.78 -22.57 0.32
CA GLN A 30 16.38 -23.78 1.04
C GLN A 30 14.99 -24.30 0.64
N GLY A 31 14.28 -23.61 -0.26
CA GLY A 31 12.97 -24.01 -0.79
C GLY A 31 11.78 -23.50 0.02
N ALA A 32 11.93 -22.41 0.76
CA ALA A 32 10.77 -21.72 1.32
C ALA A 32 9.81 -21.30 0.20
N ASP A 33 8.51 -21.55 0.41
CA ASP A 33 7.50 -21.20 -0.57
C ASP A 33 7.18 -19.71 -0.49
N ILE A 34 7.60 -18.96 -1.51
CA ILE A 34 7.39 -17.51 -1.62
C ILE A 34 5.91 -17.11 -1.76
N ALA A 35 5.06 -18.05 -2.17
CA ALA A 35 3.62 -17.83 -2.34
C ALA A 35 2.81 -18.19 -1.09
N GLN A 36 3.42 -18.90 -0.13
CA GLN A 36 2.75 -19.29 1.11
C GLN A 36 2.52 -18.04 1.99
N PRO A 37 1.27 -17.69 2.35
CA PRO A 37 1.02 -16.62 3.30
C PRO A 37 1.36 -17.05 4.74
N ASP A 38 1.52 -16.08 5.63
CA ASP A 38 1.62 -16.36 7.07
C ASP A 38 0.28 -16.80 7.68
N ASP A 39 0.25 -17.06 8.99
CA ASP A 39 -0.96 -17.50 9.72
C ASP A 39 -2.10 -16.47 9.68
N ALA A 40 -1.78 -15.18 9.52
CA ALA A 40 -2.77 -14.13 9.33
C ALA A 40 -3.32 -14.08 7.89
N GLY A 41 -2.62 -14.74 6.96
CA GLY A 41 -2.96 -14.74 5.54
C GLY A 41 -2.30 -13.61 4.77
N GLU A 42 -1.19 -13.08 5.30
CA GLU A 42 -0.43 -12.01 4.66
C GLU A 42 0.70 -12.61 3.80
N PRO A 43 0.76 -12.30 2.49
CA PRO A 43 1.89 -12.66 1.66
C PRO A 43 3.18 -11.96 2.08
N VAL A 44 4.31 -12.65 1.98
CA VAL A 44 5.63 -12.10 2.38
C VAL A 44 5.97 -10.80 1.65
N LEU A 45 5.52 -10.64 0.39
CA LEU A 45 5.75 -9.42 -0.39
C LEU A 45 5.02 -8.21 0.22
N LEU A 46 3.80 -8.39 0.74
CA LEU A 46 3.05 -7.33 1.40
C LEU A 46 3.70 -6.94 2.73
N ILE A 47 4.17 -7.92 3.49
CA ILE A 47 4.87 -7.68 4.77
C ILE A 47 6.14 -6.85 4.54
N ALA A 48 6.99 -7.25 3.60
CA ALA A 48 8.19 -6.49 3.25
C ALA A 48 7.87 -5.07 2.76
N SER A 49 6.78 -4.93 2.00
CA SER A 49 6.34 -3.64 1.44
C SER A 49 5.80 -2.71 2.52
N LEU A 50 5.00 -3.23 3.45
CA LEU A 50 4.50 -2.48 4.61
C LEU A 50 5.64 -2.04 5.53
N ALA A 51 6.62 -2.92 5.74
CA ALA A 51 7.77 -2.63 6.59
C ALA A 51 8.79 -1.69 5.94
N GLY A 52 8.70 -1.44 4.63
CA GLY A 52 9.56 -0.48 3.92
C GLY A 52 10.95 -1.00 3.62
N HIS A 53 11.06 -2.25 3.20
CA HIS A 53 12.33 -2.89 2.85
C HIS A 53 12.46 -3.13 1.34
N PRO A 54 12.79 -2.10 0.53
CA PRO A 54 12.83 -2.21 -0.93
C PRO A 54 13.81 -3.27 -1.43
N GLU A 55 14.92 -3.52 -0.73
CA GLU A 55 15.88 -4.56 -1.09
C GLU A 55 15.29 -5.96 -0.94
N VAL A 56 14.50 -6.21 0.11
CA VAL A 56 13.77 -7.47 0.30
C VAL A 56 12.70 -7.61 -0.77
N VAL A 57 11.93 -6.54 -1.03
CA VAL A 57 10.90 -6.52 -2.09
C VAL A 57 11.54 -6.83 -3.45
N ALA A 58 12.70 -6.25 -3.76
CA ALA A 58 13.41 -6.53 -5.01
C ALA A 58 13.77 -8.02 -5.12
N VAL A 59 14.36 -8.60 -4.06
CA VAL A 59 14.71 -10.03 -4.01
C VAL A 59 13.48 -10.92 -4.19
N LEU A 60 12.39 -10.62 -3.51
CA LEU A 60 11.16 -11.41 -3.63
C LEU A 60 10.62 -11.38 -5.07
N LEU A 61 10.60 -10.22 -5.72
CA LEU A 61 10.17 -10.09 -7.11
C LEU A 61 11.12 -10.81 -8.09
N GLU A 62 12.44 -10.72 -7.88
CA GLU A 62 13.46 -11.46 -8.67
C GLU A 62 13.33 -12.96 -8.53
N ARG A 63 12.88 -13.44 -7.37
CA ARG A 63 12.64 -14.86 -7.10
C ARG A 63 11.25 -15.33 -7.51
N GLY A 64 10.47 -14.50 -8.23
CA GLY A 64 9.21 -14.87 -8.85
C GLY A 64 7.96 -14.63 -8.01
N SER A 65 8.05 -13.82 -6.95
CA SER A 65 6.83 -13.37 -6.27
C SER A 65 5.93 -12.61 -7.25
N ASN A 66 4.64 -12.94 -7.23
CA ASN A 66 3.68 -12.22 -8.05
C ASN A 66 3.45 -10.82 -7.47
N ILE A 67 3.78 -9.77 -8.24
CA ILE A 67 3.63 -8.36 -7.82
C ILE A 67 2.18 -7.99 -7.49
N GLU A 68 1.21 -8.67 -8.11
CA GLU A 68 -0.24 -8.49 -7.90
C GLU A 68 -0.82 -9.48 -6.88
N ILE A 69 0.04 -10.18 -6.11
CA ILE A 69 -0.44 -11.05 -5.03
C ILE A 69 -1.25 -10.26 -4.02
N ARG A 70 -2.30 -10.88 -3.48
CA ARG A 70 -3.26 -10.20 -2.58
C ARG A 70 -3.37 -10.92 -1.25
N ASN A 71 -3.57 -10.14 -0.20
CA ASN A 71 -3.98 -10.68 1.08
C ASN A 71 -5.48 -11.03 1.10
N LYS A 72 -5.98 -11.50 2.24
CA LYS A 72 -7.42 -11.83 2.42
C LYS A 72 -8.37 -10.66 2.16
N GLY A 73 -7.92 -9.42 2.37
CA GLY A 73 -8.69 -8.20 2.07
C GLY A 73 -8.64 -7.79 0.59
N GLY A 74 -7.84 -8.47 -0.22
CA GLY A 74 -7.63 -8.15 -1.63
C GLY A 74 -6.60 -7.05 -1.87
N LEU A 75 -5.90 -6.57 -0.84
CA LEU A 75 -4.86 -5.54 -0.95
C LEU A 75 -3.58 -6.12 -1.57
N THR A 76 -2.86 -5.29 -2.34
CA THR A 76 -1.58 -5.62 -2.98
C THR A 76 -0.39 -5.04 -2.21
N ALA A 77 0.83 -5.41 -2.62
CA ALA A 77 2.08 -4.85 -2.08
C ALA A 77 2.14 -3.32 -2.21
N LEU A 78 1.58 -2.74 -3.30
CA LEU A 78 1.57 -1.29 -3.48
C LEU A 78 0.63 -0.58 -2.48
N HIS A 79 -0.51 -1.19 -2.12
CA HIS A 79 -1.36 -0.69 -1.04
C HIS A 79 -0.61 -0.71 0.31
N ALA A 80 0.08 -1.81 0.61
CA ALA A 80 0.84 -1.97 1.85
C ALA A 80 1.98 -0.94 1.96
N ALA A 81 2.76 -0.74 0.88
CA ALA A 81 3.83 0.25 0.83
C ALA A 81 3.29 1.70 0.95
N ALA A 82 2.16 1.98 0.32
CA ALA A 82 1.51 3.29 0.38
C ALA A 82 0.96 3.59 1.79
N TYR A 83 0.37 2.59 2.44
CA TYR A 83 -0.09 2.67 3.83
C TYR A 83 1.07 2.88 4.80
N GLY A 84 2.19 2.17 4.60
CA GLY A 84 3.39 2.31 5.43
C GLY A 84 4.21 3.58 5.15
N GLY A 85 3.89 4.37 4.13
CA GLY A 85 4.62 5.60 3.77
C GLY A 85 6.00 5.36 3.15
N ASN A 86 6.23 4.17 2.63
CA ASN A 86 7.55 3.74 2.19
C ASN A 86 7.82 4.15 0.74
N LEU A 87 8.18 5.42 0.52
CA LEU A 87 8.32 6.00 -0.81
C LEU A 87 9.26 5.20 -1.74
N ASP A 88 10.39 4.71 -1.24
CA ASP A 88 11.33 3.96 -2.09
C ASP A 88 10.77 2.59 -2.50
N THR A 89 10.03 1.93 -1.61
CA THR A 89 9.29 0.71 -1.94
C THR A 89 8.16 0.99 -2.94
N VAL A 90 7.42 2.09 -2.77
CA VAL A 90 6.38 2.52 -3.72
C VAL A 90 6.99 2.77 -5.11
N LYS A 91 8.12 3.50 -5.18
CA LYS A 91 8.85 3.75 -6.44
C LYS A 91 9.26 2.44 -7.12
N LEU A 92 9.83 1.52 -6.34
CA LEU A 92 10.26 0.21 -6.84
C LEU A 92 9.07 -0.57 -7.42
N LEU A 93 7.97 -0.70 -6.66
CA LEU A 93 6.79 -1.45 -7.09
C LEU A 93 6.17 -0.85 -8.35
N VAL A 94 6.03 0.48 -8.43
CA VAL A 94 5.51 1.15 -9.64
C VAL A 94 6.45 0.95 -10.83
N ALA A 95 7.77 1.05 -10.63
CA ALA A 95 8.75 0.80 -11.69
C ALA A 95 8.73 -0.66 -12.18
N LYS A 96 8.35 -1.61 -11.32
CA LYS A 96 8.17 -3.03 -11.64
C LYS A 96 6.78 -3.35 -12.22
N GLY A 97 5.91 -2.35 -12.39
CA GLY A 97 4.61 -2.49 -13.05
C GLY A 97 3.42 -2.75 -12.14
N ALA A 98 3.54 -2.51 -10.83
CA ALA A 98 2.38 -2.56 -9.93
C ALA A 98 1.31 -1.55 -10.37
N SER A 99 0.04 -1.96 -10.28
CA SER A 99 -1.09 -1.14 -10.68
C SER A 99 -1.34 0.02 -9.72
N VAL A 100 -1.06 1.26 -10.15
CA VAL A 100 -1.22 2.50 -9.35
C VAL A 100 -2.68 2.74 -8.94
N ASN A 101 -3.62 2.31 -9.78
CA ASN A 101 -5.06 2.53 -9.59
C ASN A 101 -5.80 1.23 -9.25
N ASP A 102 -5.12 0.24 -8.66
CA ASP A 102 -5.81 -0.98 -8.25
C ASP A 102 -6.82 -0.68 -7.14
N GLU A 103 -8.06 -1.13 -7.35
CA GLU A 103 -9.19 -1.02 -6.41
C GLU A 103 -9.91 -2.36 -6.21
N LYS A 104 -9.32 -3.46 -6.71
CA LYS A 104 -9.89 -4.80 -6.70
C LYS A 104 -9.73 -5.48 -5.33
N ASN A 105 -10.13 -4.78 -4.28
CA ASN A 105 -10.10 -5.26 -2.91
C ASN A 105 -11.48 -5.06 -2.26
N PHE A 106 -11.67 -5.65 -1.08
CA PHE A 106 -12.94 -5.60 -0.37
C PHE A 106 -13.47 -4.19 -0.11
N TYR A 107 -12.56 -3.23 0.05
CA TYR A 107 -12.87 -1.84 0.39
C TYR A 107 -12.97 -0.93 -0.83
N HIS A 108 -12.63 -1.39 -2.04
CA HIS A 108 -12.44 -0.56 -3.24
C HIS A 108 -11.44 0.60 -3.05
N MET A 109 -10.52 0.43 -2.10
CA MET A 109 -9.46 1.41 -1.84
C MET A 109 -8.38 1.31 -2.91
N THR A 110 -7.83 2.47 -3.32
CA THR A 110 -6.63 2.55 -4.14
C THR A 110 -5.39 2.79 -3.25
N PRO A 111 -4.16 2.57 -3.73
CA PRO A 111 -2.95 2.97 -3.01
C PRO A 111 -2.95 4.46 -2.61
N LEU A 112 -3.59 5.34 -3.41
CA LEU A 112 -3.73 6.76 -3.08
C LEU A 112 -4.61 6.99 -1.84
N HIS A 113 -5.67 6.19 -1.64
CA HIS A 113 -6.47 6.23 -0.42
C HIS A 113 -5.60 5.88 0.80
N ALA A 114 -4.82 4.79 0.71
CA ALA A 114 -3.98 4.33 1.80
C ALA A 114 -2.93 5.39 2.20
N ALA A 115 -2.24 6.00 1.23
CA ALA A 115 -1.28 7.06 1.48
C ALA A 115 -1.92 8.32 2.07
N ALA A 116 -3.11 8.69 1.59
CA ALA A 116 -3.84 9.87 2.05
C ALA A 116 -4.39 9.70 3.47
N GLU A 117 -4.91 8.51 3.80
CA GLU A 117 -5.41 8.16 5.13
C GLU A 117 -4.34 8.26 6.20
N GLU A 118 -3.10 7.82 5.89
CA GLU A 118 -1.97 7.83 6.82
C GLU A 118 -1.10 9.11 6.71
N GLY A 119 -1.45 10.03 5.80
CA GLY A 119 -0.81 11.34 5.70
C GLY A 119 0.55 11.36 5.02
N HIS A 120 0.87 10.33 4.24
CA HIS A 120 2.15 10.21 3.53
C HIS A 120 2.20 11.11 2.29
N ALA A 121 2.45 12.41 2.51
CA ALA A 121 2.39 13.44 1.48
C ALA A 121 3.35 13.19 0.30
N ASP A 122 4.53 12.68 0.56
CA ASP A 122 5.52 12.32 -0.46
C ASP A 122 5.06 11.15 -1.34
N VAL A 123 4.43 10.13 -0.74
CA VAL A 123 3.80 9.01 -1.48
C VAL A 123 2.59 9.51 -2.27
N VAL A 124 1.74 10.37 -1.69
CA VAL A 124 0.62 11.00 -2.40
C VAL A 124 1.13 11.75 -3.63
N ALA A 125 2.16 12.61 -3.47
CA ALA A 125 2.75 13.35 -4.60
C ALA A 125 3.29 12.42 -5.68
N PHE A 126 3.99 11.35 -5.29
CA PHE A 126 4.53 10.37 -6.24
C PHE A 126 3.44 9.62 -7.00
N LEU A 127 2.40 9.13 -6.32
CA LEU A 127 1.30 8.42 -6.95
C LEU A 127 0.54 9.32 -7.94
N LEU A 128 0.26 10.59 -7.57
CA LEU A 128 -0.36 11.58 -8.46
C LEU A 128 0.50 11.84 -9.71
N ALA A 129 1.83 11.98 -9.54
CA ALA A 129 2.77 12.15 -10.65
C ALA A 129 2.80 10.91 -11.58
N ASN A 130 2.45 9.72 -11.06
CA ASN A 130 2.36 8.47 -11.80
C ASN A 130 0.92 8.09 -12.19
N LYS A 131 0.07 9.08 -12.44
CA LYS A 131 -1.29 8.95 -12.98
C LYS A 131 -2.28 8.24 -12.06
N ALA A 132 -2.11 8.37 -10.75
CA ALA A 132 -3.18 8.01 -9.83
C ALA A 132 -4.44 8.84 -10.13
N VAL A 133 -5.59 8.18 -10.17
CA VAL A 133 -6.89 8.85 -10.24
C VAL A 133 -7.07 9.67 -8.97
N VAL A 134 -7.38 10.97 -9.11
CA VAL A 134 -7.38 11.92 -7.99
C VAL A 134 -8.54 11.67 -7.03
N GLU A 135 -9.72 11.33 -7.56
CA GLU A 135 -10.96 11.17 -6.81
C GLU A 135 -11.60 9.78 -6.99
N PRO A 136 -10.84 8.68 -6.78
CA PRO A 136 -11.48 7.38 -6.72
C PRO A 136 -12.38 7.34 -5.49
N LYS A 137 -13.44 6.53 -5.54
CA LYS A 137 -14.36 6.37 -4.41
C LYS A 137 -14.24 4.97 -3.85
N GLU A 138 -13.84 4.88 -2.59
CA GLU A 138 -13.87 3.61 -1.89
C GLU A 138 -15.33 3.16 -1.62
N ARG A 139 -15.51 2.00 -0.99
CA ARG A 139 -16.81 1.33 -0.84
C ARG A 139 -17.93 2.19 -0.24
N ASN A 140 -17.60 3.12 0.68
CA ASN A 140 -18.58 4.03 1.30
C ASN A 140 -18.72 5.36 0.54
N GLY A 141 -18.01 5.50 -0.58
CA GLY A 141 -18.06 6.70 -1.42
C GLY A 141 -17.09 7.81 -1.03
N TYR A 142 -16.17 7.57 -0.10
CA TYR A 142 -15.19 8.56 0.31
C TYR A 142 -14.00 8.61 -0.63
N THR A 143 -13.44 9.82 -0.81
CA THR A 143 -12.25 10.06 -1.64
C THR A 143 -10.98 10.11 -0.78
N PRO A 144 -9.77 10.02 -1.39
CA PRO A 144 -8.51 10.20 -0.67
C PRO A 144 -8.45 11.53 0.09
N LEU A 145 -9.01 12.62 -0.50
CA LEU A 145 -9.08 13.92 0.18
C LEU A 145 -9.93 13.86 1.45
N THR A 146 -11.05 13.15 1.42
CA THR A 146 -11.91 12.98 2.60
C THR A 146 -11.19 12.20 3.70
N GLN A 147 -10.48 11.12 3.35
CA GLN A 147 -9.73 10.33 4.33
C GLN A 147 -8.59 11.13 4.96
N ALA A 148 -7.80 11.86 4.15
CA ALA A 148 -6.78 12.77 4.65
C ALA A 148 -7.37 13.83 5.60
N GLY A 149 -8.50 14.42 5.23
CA GLY A 149 -9.17 15.43 6.04
C GLY A 149 -9.68 14.92 7.39
N TRP A 150 -10.26 13.73 7.46
CA TRP A 150 -10.71 13.15 8.73
C TRP A 150 -9.58 12.84 9.70
N ARG A 151 -8.40 12.51 9.15
CA ARG A 151 -7.18 12.27 9.93
C ARG A 151 -6.37 13.56 10.16
N GLU A 152 -6.86 14.70 9.69
CA GLU A 152 -6.20 16.01 9.78
C GLU A 152 -4.82 16.08 9.08
N HIS A 153 -4.61 15.23 8.07
CA HIS A 153 -3.39 15.19 7.26
C HIS A 153 -3.43 16.26 6.16
N TRP A 154 -3.37 17.53 6.57
CA TRP A 154 -3.59 18.66 5.67
C TRP A 154 -2.51 18.86 4.62
N ASP A 155 -1.28 18.36 4.83
CA ASP A 155 -0.22 18.38 3.82
C ASP A 155 -0.57 17.45 2.65
N ALA A 156 -1.04 16.24 2.93
CA ALA A 156 -1.54 15.32 1.91
C ALA A 156 -2.80 15.86 1.23
N ALA A 157 -3.75 16.43 2.02
CA ALA A 157 -4.95 17.05 1.51
C ALA A 157 -4.65 18.21 0.55
N ALA A 158 -3.68 19.07 0.87
CA ALA A 158 -3.26 20.19 0.01
C ALA A 158 -2.73 19.71 -1.35
N LEU A 159 -1.98 18.60 -1.38
CA LEU A 159 -1.50 18.00 -2.63
C LEU A 159 -2.66 17.46 -3.48
N LEU A 160 -3.64 16.80 -2.86
CA LEU A 160 -4.83 16.31 -3.53
C LEU A 160 -5.68 17.46 -4.10
N MET A 161 -5.91 18.52 -3.32
CA MET A 161 -6.62 19.72 -3.79
C MET A 161 -5.88 20.41 -4.94
N LYS A 162 -4.56 20.51 -4.85
CA LYS A 162 -3.72 21.05 -5.95
C LYS A 162 -3.82 20.19 -7.22
N ALA A 163 -4.04 18.88 -7.09
CA ALA A 163 -4.28 17.97 -8.21
C ALA A 163 -5.71 18.01 -8.74
N GLY A 164 -6.60 18.80 -8.15
CA GLY A 164 -7.99 19.00 -8.58
C GLY A 164 -9.03 18.25 -7.76
N ALA A 165 -8.66 17.65 -6.63
CA ALA A 165 -9.64 17.03 -5.74
C ALA A 165 -10.59 18.08 -5.14
N GLU A 166 -11.86 17.71 -5.03
CA GLU A 166 -12.90 18.58 -4.47
C GLU A 166 -13.40 18.11 -3.10
N CYS A 167 -13.75 19.06 -2.25
CA CYS A 167 -14.36 18.77 -0.97
C CYS A 167 -15.72 18.10 -1.18
N GLN A 168 -15.91 16.91 -0.62
CA GLN A 168 -17.19 16.23 -0.67
C GLN A 168 -18.23 16.97 0.18
N LYS A 169 -19.50 16.83 -0.20
CA LYS A 169 -20.61 17.57 0.44
C LYS A 169 -20.79 17.21 1.92
N ALA A 170 -21.24 18.19 2.71
CA ALA A 170 -21.44 18.04 4.15
C ALA A 170 -22.37 16.87 4.53
N GLU A 171 -23.39 16.57 3.71
CA GLU A 171 -24.31 15.44 3.95
C GLU A 171 -23.60 14.09 3.97
N LEU A 172 -22.46 13.98 3.26
CA LEU A 172 -21.66 12.74 3.19
C LEU A 172 -20.57 12.70 4.26
N VAL A 173 -19.89 13.83 4.49
CA VAL A 173 -18.65 13.86 5.29
C VAL A 173 -18.80 14.60 6.63
N GLY A 174 -19.92 15.27 6.86
CA GLY A 174 -20.20 16.10 8.02
C GLY A 174 -19.78 17.57 7.84
N GLU A 175 -20.49 18.47 8.52
CA GLU A 175 -20.30 19.92 8.42
C GLU A 175 -18.87 20.37 8.79
N TRP A 176 -18.28 19.74 9.79
CA TRP A 176 -16.93 20.09 10.23
C TRP A 176 -15.90 19.87 9.10
N LEU A 177 -15.85 18.66 8.52
CA LEU A 177 -14.86 18.37 7.48
C LEU A 177 -15.10 19.18 6.21
N PHE A 178 -16.38 19.35 5.81
CA PHE A 178 -16.72 20.19 4.66
C PHE A 178 -16.22 21.63 4.87
N THR A 179 -16.46 22.18 6.06
CA THR A 179 -16.03 23.55 6.42
C THR A 179 -14.51 23.66 6.43
N GLU A 180 -13.81 22.73 7.07
CA GLU A 180 -12.34 22.75 7.16
C GLU A 180 -11.68 22.56 5.78
N CYS A 181 -12.23 21.69 4.95
CA CYS A 181 -11.75 21.47 3.58
C CYS A 181 -11.94 22.75 2.74
N THR A 182 -13.13 23.36 2.78
CA THR A 182 -13.44 24.56 1.96
C THR A 182 -12.65 25.80 2.38
N LYS A 183 -12.30 25.94 3.65
CA LYS A 183 -11.42 27.03 4.14
C LYS A 183 -10.00 26.95 3.59
N ARG A 184 -9.54 25.75 3.21
CA ARG A 184 -8.18 25.49 2.75
C ARG A 184 -8.04 25.41 1.22
N LYS A 185 -9.17 25.46 0.49
CA LYS A 185 -9.22 25.48 -0.97
C LYS A 185 -8.86 26.85 -1.53
#